data_52f154d713739e1a2a9309cd500ec3cf
#
_entry.id   52f154d713739e1a2a9309cd500ec3cf
#
_cell.length_a   1.000
_cell.length_b   1.000
_cell.length_c   1.000
_cell.angle_alpha   90.00
_cell.angle_beta   90.00
_cell.angle_gamma   90.00
#
_symmetry.space_group_name_H-M   'P 1'
#
loop_
_entity.id
_entity.type
_entity.pdbx_description
1 polymer ?
#
loop_
_entity_poly.entity_id
_entity_poly.type
_entity_poly.pdbx_seq_one_letter_code
_entity_poly.pdbx_strand_id
1 'polypeptide(L)'
;MPVAAGHLRYPKVRALLPRTRLAYVHLQNLLTDAKRDRAARVFGYVAIWLPEEFLLLYMEEGDVVNATATADGRRWRALPIGEAIAMVPSAAEYGEICFHEAEDEQLAAMYATQLMPDIGLPPELQVLSSSAVLGNLMATLFDGLLEVTTDGGVNYLVFQHGMPLRGYYASDALAGDGMSRARALLDRGLSNGGTVRRFDVPPALPNQAAPALIIAYRELMGTLIRRLHESGAESAFTVAEHARHHLLGQYPALEKFSLTIPNQKDPVVEATALSAAMAAWLGETLWHLHLPDGVTGEKLLAEVARPRRHLFQAAGLFEALPWNIPW
;
A
#
# COMPACT_ATOMS: atom_id res chain seq x y z
N MET A 1 -4.89 19.05 21.50
CA MET A 1 -4.18 19.55 20.31
C MET A 1 -5.03 19.28 19.08
N PRO A 2 -5.03 20.14 18.05
CA PRO A 2 -5.70 19.80 16.80
C PRO A 2 -5.04 18.57 16.19
N VAL A 3 -5.87 17.66 15.66
CA VAL A 3 -5.41 16.45 15.00
C VAL A 3 -4.95 16.81 13.60
N ALA A 4 -3.81 16.26 13.16
CA ALA A 4 -3.31 16.45 11.80
C ALA A 4 -4.38 16.05 10.78
N ALA A 5 -4.60 16.87 9.75
CA ALA A 5 -5.58 16.63 8.70
C ALA A 5 -6.99 16.26 9.21
N GLY A 6 -7.39 16.69 10.42
CA GLY A 6 -8.65 16.31 11.07
C GLY A 6 -9.92 16.72 10.32
N HIS A 7 -9.80 17.60 9.32
CA HIS A 7 -10.88 18.01 8.44
C HIS A 7 -11.12 17.03 7.27
N LEU A 8 -10.17 16.15 6.94
CA LEU A 8 -10.29 15.26 5.81
C LEU A 8 -11.34 14.17 6.04
N ARG A 9 -12.24 14.02 5.08
CA ARG A 9 -13.24 12.96 5.00
C ARG A 9 -13.17 12.33 3.62
N TYR A 10 -13.21 11.01 3.59
CA TYR A 10 -13.16 10.22 2.36
C TYR A 10 -14.50 9.57 2.06
N PRO A 11 -14.78 9.22 0.80
CA PRO A 11 -15.95 8.45 0.43
C PRO A 11 -15.99 7.10 1.16
N LYS A 12 -17.18 6.57 1.33
CA LYS A 12 -17.43 5.27 1.96
C LYS A 12 -18.71 4.66 1.45
N VAL A 13 -18.78 3.36 1.38
CA VAL A 13 -20.02 2.61 1.18
C VAL A 13 -20.77 2.56 2.51
N ARG A 14 -20.10 2.15 3.58
CA ARG A 14 -20.67 1.99 4.91
C ARG A 14 -19.63 2.26 5.99
N ALA A 15 -20.05 2.82 7.13
CA ALA A 15 -19.22 2.90 8.31
C ALA A 15 -19.33 1.59 9.13
N LEU A 16 -18.22 0.87 9.27
CA LEU A 16 -18.10 -0.30 10.14
C LEU A 16 -17.80 0.13 11.58
N LEU A 17 -16.89 1.09 11.71
CA LEU A 17 -16.62 1.80 12.95
C LEU A 17 -16.75 3.31 12.65
N PRO A 18 -17.73 4.02 13.22
CA PRO A 18 -17.82 5.45 13.07
C PRO A 18 -16.62 6.14 13.73
N ARG A 19 -16.32 7.36 13.31
CA ARG A 19 -15.22 8.15 13.88
C ARG A 19 -15.38 8.27 15.41
N THR A 20 -14.43 7.73 16.12
CA THR A 20 -14.41 7.65 17.57
C THR A 20 -13.02 7.92 18.12
N ARG A 21 -12.92 8.17 19.43
CA ARG A 21 -11.61 8.40 20.08
C ARG A 21 -10.78 7.12 20.10
N LEU A 22 -9.51 7.26 19.76
CA LEU A 22 -8.55 6.15 19.75
C LEU A 22 -8.39 5.51 21.13
N ALA A 23 -8.61 6.28 22.22
CA ALA A 23 -8.61 5.78 23.59
C ALA A 23 -9.60 4.61 23.87
N TYR A 24 -10.62 4.45 23.04
CA TYR A 24 -11.62 3.38 23.18
C TYR A 24 -11.41 2.20 22.22
N VAL A 25 -10.41 2.26 21.34
CA VAL A 25 -10.20 1.26 20.29
C VAL A 25 -8.76 0.79 20.29
N HIS A 26 -8.56 -0.50 20.47
CA HIS A 26 -7.25 -1.12 20.31
C HIS A 26 -7.08 -1.55 18.85
N LEU A 27 -6.19 -0.87 18.11
CA LEU A 27 -6.01 -1.08 16.66
C LEU A 27 -5.76 -2.55 16.29
N GLN A 28 -4.88 -3.25 17.02
CA GLN A 28 -4.58 -4.65 16.71
C GLN A 28 -5.78 -5.57 16.89
N ASN A 29 -6.65 -5.29 17.88
CA ASN A 29 -7.89 -6.04 18.05
C ASN A 29 -8.84 -5.75 16.88
N LEU A 30 -9.02 -4.48 16.50
CA LEU A 30 -9.82 -4.10 15.34
C LEU A 30 -9.37 -4.82 14.06
N LEU A 31 -8.05 -4.85 13.78
CA LEU A 31 -7.49 -5.53 12.61
C LEU A 31 -7.62 -7.06 12.71
N THR A 32 -7.56 -7.63 13.92
CA THR A 32 -7.77 -9.06 14.15
C THR A 32 -9.23 -9.43 13.91
N ASP A 33 -10.16 -8.62 14.39
CA ASP A 33 -11.59 -8.83 14.24
C ASP A 33 -12.01 -8.66 12.77
N ALA A 34 -11.43 -7.70 12.05
CA ALA A 34 -11.65 -7.52 10.62
C ALA A 34 -11.32 -8.78 9.78
N LYS A 35 -10.32 -9.58 10.22
CA LYS A 35 -9.99 -10.87 9.58
C LYS A 35 -10.95 -11.99 9.93
N ARG A 36 -11.50 -11.98 11.13
CA ARG A 36 -12.31 -13.08 11.68
C ARG A 36 -13.79 -12.93 11.41
N ASP A 37 -14.29 -11.70 11.50
CA ASP A 37 -15.70 -11.42 11.27
C ASP A 37 -15.97 -11.27 9.76
N ARG A 38 -16.84 -12.14 9.24
CA ARG A 38 -17.28 -12.09 7.83
C ARG A 38 -17.90 -10.75 7.44
N ALA A 39 -18.55 -10.07 8.36
CA ALA A 39 -19.17 -8.76 8.11
C ALA A 39 -18.15 -7.61 8.01
N ALA A 40 -16.96 -7.80 8.58
CA ALA A 40 -15.84 -6.85 8.53
C ALA A 40 -14.77 -7.24 7.49
N ARG A 41 -14.93 -8.39 6.82
CA ARG A 41 -14.08 -8.91 5.76
C ARG A 41 -14.41 -8.24 4.43
N VAL A 42 -14.10 -6.96 4.34
CA VAL A 42 -14.46 -6.10 3.21
C VAL A 42 -13.23 -5.45 2.60
N PHE A 43 -13.39 -4.92 1.40
CA PHE A 43 -12.55 -3.84 0.92
C PHE A 43 -12.88 -2.58 1.72
N GLY A 44 -11.87 -1.84 2.15
CA GLY A 44 -12.11 -0.67 2.97
C GLY A 44 -10.86 0.04 3.39
N TYR A 45 -11.00 0.97 4.33
CA TYR A 45 -9.88 1.68 4.90
C TYR A 45 -10.11 1.99 6.38
N VAL A 46 -9.03 1.96 7.14
CA VAL A 46 -8.98 2.48 8.49
C VAL A 46 -8.28 3.83 8.45
N ALA A 47 -8.97 4.90 8.84
CA ALA A 47 -8.41 6.24 8.94
C ALA A 47 -8.12 6.55 10.42
N ILE A 48 -6.89 7.01 10.70
CA ILE A 48 -6.41 7.27 12.05
C ILE A 48 -5.81 8.68 12.10
N TRP A 49 -6.39 9.52 12.93
CA TRP A 49 -5.93 10.88 13.18
C TRP A 49 -5.13 10.91 14.46
N LEU A 50 -3.81 11.05 14.34
CA LEU A 50 -2.89 11.28 15.45
C LEU A 50 -2.61 12.79 15.59
N PRO A 51 -2.02 13.26 16.70
CA PRO A 51 -1.68 14.68 16.89
C PRO A 51 -0.75 15.23 15.80
N GLU A 52 0.19 14.43 15.31
CA GLU A 52 1.22 14.87 14.36
C GLU A 52 1.00 14.34 12.95
N GLU A 53 0.28 13.23 12.79
CA GLU A 53 0.10 12.55 11.52
C GLU A 53 -1.31 11.99 11.34
N PHE A 54 -1.73 11.95 10.10
CA PHE A 54 -2.91 11.23 9.66
C PHE A 54 -2.49 10.00 8.86
N LEU A 55 -3.02 8.84 9.23
CA LEU A 55 -2.71 7.54 8.63
C LEU A 55 -3.94 6.99 7.92
N LEU A 56 -3.72 6.35 6.78
CA LEU A 56 -4.69 5.49 6.11
C LEU A 56 -4.10 4.09 5.98
N LEU A 57 -4.83 3.09 6.50
CA LEU A 57 -4.56 1.68 6.27
C LEU A 57 -5.59 1.17 5.27
N TYR A 58 -5.13 0.68 4.13
CA TYR A 58 -5.98 0.11 3.08
C TYR A 58 -6.20 -1.36 3.36
N MET A 59 -7.46 -1.79 3.26
CA MET A 59 -7.90 -3.13 3.63
C MET A 59 -8.47 -3.87 2.42
N GLU A 60 -8.06 -5.12 2.24
CA GLU A 60 -8.62 -6.06 1.29
C GLU A 60 -8.99 -7.35 2.03
N GLU A 61 -10.27 -7.73 1.99
CA GLU A 61 -10.81 -8.91 2.67
C GLU A 61 -10.40 -9.03 4.16
N GLY A 62 -10.31 -7.89 4.84
CA GLY A 62 -9.93 -7.79 6.25
C GLY A 62 -8.43 -7.79 6.54
N ASP A 63 -7.59 -7.92 5.52
CA ASP A 63 -6.14 -7.76 5.63
C ASP A 63 -5.70 -6.34 5.29
N VAL A 64 -4.70 -5.81 6.01
CA VAL A 64 -4.05 -4.56 5.64
C VAL A 64 -3.12 -4.83 4.48
N VAL A 65 -3.41 -4.25 3.32
CA VAL A 65 -2.63 -4.44 2.09
C VAL A 65 -1.72 -3.27 1.76
N ASN A 66 -2.00 -2.08 2.33
CA ASN A 66 -1.13 -0.92 2.12
C ASN A 66 -1.34 0.12 3.23
N ALA A 67 -0.41 1.08 3.34
CA ALA A 67 -0.50 2.17 4.30
C ALA A 67 0.10 3.46 3.73
N THR A 68 -0.55 4.60 4.03
CA THR A 68 -0.05 5.93 3.70
C THR A 68 -0.16 6.86 4.91
N ALA A 69 0.67 7.90 4.95
CA ALA A 69 0.65 8.91 5.99
C ALA A 69 0.87 10.32 5.44
N THR A 70 0.35 11.30 6.18
CA THR A 70 0.60 12.71 5.94
C THR A 70 0.51 13.52 7.24
N ALA A 71 1.36 14.53 7.37
CA ALA A 71 1.28 15.47 8.47
C ALA A 71 0.33 16.66 8.16
N ASP A 72 0.21 17.05 6.90
CA ASP A 72 -0.46 18.27 6.45
C ASP A 72 -1.70 18.03 5.56
N GLY A 73 -1.98 16.78 5.20
CA GLY A 73 -3.04 16.40 4.26
C GLY A 73 -2.72 16.69 2.79
N ARG A 74 -1.50 17.13 2.49
CA ARG A 74 -1.06 17.50 1.13
C ARG A 74 0.08 16.64 0.63
N ARG A 75 1.08 16.40 1.48
CA ARG A 75 2.26 15.59 1.16
C ARG A 75 2.10 14.22 1.78
N TRP A 76 1.79 13.27 0.94
CA TRP A 76 1.61 11.89 1.33
C TRP A 76 2.89 11.08 1.13
N ARG A 77 3.08 10.07 1.95
CA ARG A 77 4.11 9.07 1.78
C ARG A 77 3.54 7.68 2.02
N ALA A 78 4.00 6.71 1.24
CA ALA A 78 3.76 5.31 1.55
C ALA A 78 4.57 4.91 2.77
N LEU A 79 4.01 4.04 3.60
CA LEU A 79 4.65 3.48 4.79
C LEU A 79 4.68 1.95 4.73
N PRO A 80 5.70 1.32 5.30
CA PRO A 80 5.61 -0.09 5.62
C PRO A 80 4.42 -0.33 6.55
N ILE A 81 3.61 -1.37 6.28
CA ILE A 81 2.42 -1.69 7.09
C ILE A 81 2.78 -1.83 8.58
N GLY A 82 3.89 -2.51 8.89
CA GLY A 82 4.35 -2.68 10.27
C GLY A 82 4.69 -1.37 10.95
N GLU A 83 5.32 -0.42 10.24
CA GLU A 83 5.64 0.92 10.75
C GLU A 83 4.35 1.71 11.01
N ALA A 84 3.42 1.71 10.06
CA ALA A 84 2.14 2.40 10.20
C ALA A 84 1.33 1.91 11.42
N ILE A 85 1.27 0.60 11.64
CA ILE A 85 0.60 0.02 12.82
C ILE A 85 1.34 0.38 14.11
N ALA A 86 2.68 0.36 14.11
CA ALA A 86 3.50 0.68 15.28
C ALA A 86 3.45 2.17 15.68
N MET A 87 3.11 3.06 14.74
CA MET A 87 2.91 4.49 15.05
C MET A 87 1.68 4.74 15.93
N VAL A 88 0.74 3.80 15.99
CA VAL A 88 -0.49 3.93 16.78
C VAL A 88 -0.26 3.36 18.17
N PRO A 89 -0.21 4.19 19.23
CA PRO A 89 0.02 3.71 20.59
C PRO A 89 -1.10 2.78 21.06
N SER A 90 -0.75 1.74 21.82
CA SER A 90 -1.73 0.81 22.41
C SER A 90 -2.61 1.47 23.47
N ALA A 91 -2.15 2.57 24.07
CA ALA A 91 -2.86 3.37 25.06
C ALA A 91 -2.77 4.85 24.65
N ALA A 92 -3.53 5.23 23.64
CA ALA A 92 -3.55 6.60 23.12
C ALA A 92 -4.54 7.45 23.92
N GLU A 93 -4.07 8.51 24.58
CA GLU A 93 -4.95 9.51 25.18
C GLU A 93 -5.61 10.42 24.13
N TYR A 94 -4.95 10.62 23.00
CA TYR A 94 -5.34 11.51 21.93
C TYR A 94 -5.40 10.80 20.60
N GLY A 95 -6.26 11.29 19.73
CA GLY A 95 -6.44 10.76 18.40
C GLY A 95 -7.83 10.17 18.19
N GLU A 96 -8.13 9.95 16.92
CA GLU A 96 -9.41 9.41 16.48
C GLU A 96 -9.17 8.32 15.44
N ILE A 97 -10.12 7.42 15.32
CA ILE A 97 -10.08 6.30 14.38
C ILE A 97 -11.47 6.06 13.79
N CYS A 98 -11.53 5.64 12.53
CA CYS A 98 -12.72 5.05 11.93
C CYS A 98 -12.34 3.89 11.02
N PHE A 99 -13.31 2.99 10.76
CA PHE A 99 -13.19 1.93 9.78
C PHE A 99 -14.37 1.99 8.82
N HIS A 100 -14.09 2.12 7.55
CA HIS A 100 -15.08 2.27 6.50
C HIS A 100 -14.92 1.20 5.43
N GLU A 101 -16.05 0.64 5.00
CA GLU A 101 -16.15 -0.15 3.79
C GLU A 101 -16.08 0.79 2.58
N ALA A 102 -15.36 0.37 1.54
CA ALA A 102 -15.16 1.12 0.30
C ALA A 102 -15.10 0.15 -0.88
N GLU A 103 -15.29 0.64 -2.10
CA GLU A 103 -15.09 -0.15 -3.30
C GLU A 103 -13.59 -0.26 -3.63
N ASP A 104 -13.17 -1.35 -4.27
CA ASP A 104 -11.77 -1.58 -4.68
C ASP A 104 -11.24 -0.43 -5.57
N GLU A 105 -11.98 -0.05 -6.62
CA GLU A 105 -11.61 1.08 -7.48
C GLU A 105 -11.53 2.41 -6.70
N GLN A 106 -12.35 2.60 -5.67
CA GLN A 106 -12.27 3.76 -4.79
C GLN A 106 -10.95 3.77 -4.00
N LEU A 107 -10.54 2.62 -3.46
CA LEU A 107 -9.29 2.49 -2.72
C LEU A 107 -8.09 2.73 -3.64
N ALA A 108 -8.13 2.21 -4.86
CA ALA A 108 -7.12 2.47 -5.88
C ALA A 108 -7.02 3.97 -6.21
N ALA A 109 -8.16 4.65 -6.38
CA ALA A 109 -8.21 6.09 -6.60
C ALA A 109 -7.63 6.88 -5.41
N MET A 110 -8.02 6.52 -4.18
CA MET A 110 -7.51 7.14 -2.96
C MET A 110 -5.99 7.02 -2.85
N TYR A 111 -5.45 5.82 -3.07
CA TYR A 111 -4.02 5.55 -3.00
C TYR A 111 -3.24 6.27 -4.11
N ALA A 112 -3.74 6.20 -5.34
CA ALA A 112 -3.10 6.83 -6.49
C ALA A 112 -2.98 8.36 -6.34
N THR A 113 -4.06 9.05 -5.94
CA THR A 113 -4.04 10.52 -5.79
C THR A 113 -3.13 11.01 -4.67
N GLN A 114 -2.75 10.13 -3.74
CA GLN A 114 -1.81 10.45 -2.68
C GLN A 114 -0.34 10.35 -3.13
N LEU A 115 -0.03 9.44 -4.03
CA LEU A 115 1.35 9.07 -4.36
C LEU A 115 1.74 9.35 -5.81
N MET A 116 0.77 9.41 -6.72
CA MET A 116 1.03 9.76 -8.12
C MET A 116 1.19 11.28 -8.30
N PRO A 117 1.96 11.71 -9.30
CA PRO A 117 2.04 13.11 -9.64
C PRO A 117 0.69 13.62 -10.19
N ASP A 118 0.30 14.81 -9.74
CA ASP A 118 -0.81 15.55 -10.33
C ASP A 118 -0.37 16.07 -11.71
N ILE A 119 -1.08 15.69 -12.76
CA ILE A 119 -0.84 16.24 -14.12
C ILE A 119 -1.41 17.64 -14.30
N GLY A 120 -2.16 18.12 -13.32
CA GLY A 120 -2.74 19.45 -13.29
C GLY A 120 -3.88 19.66 -14.29
N LEU A 121 -4.69 20.66 -14.01
CA LEU A 121 -5.59 21.23 -15.02
C LEU A 121 -4.81 22.24 -15.86
N PRO A 122 -5.05 22.31 -17.19
CA PRO A 122 -4.52 23.39 -18.02
C PRO A 122 -4.79 24.76 -17.37
N PRO A 123 -3.81 25.68 -17.38
CA PRO A 123 -3.97 26.98 -16.68
C PRO A 123 -5.23 27.74 -17.08
N GLU A 124 -5.65 27.60 -18.34
CA GLU A 124 -6.85 28.24 -18.88
C GLU A 124 -8.13 27.69 -18.22
N LEU A 125 -8.10 26.45 -17.71
CA LEU A 125 -9.25 25.81 -17.10
C LEU A 125 -9.35 26.05 -15.59
N GLN A 126 -8.27 26.47 -14.93
CA GLN A 126 -8.26 26.72 -13.48
C GLN A 126 -9.13 27.91 -13.06
N VAL A 127 -9.43 28.80 -14.00
CA VAL A 127 -10.23 30.03 -13.78
C VAL A 127 -11.64 29.91 -14.40
N LEU A 128 -11.94 28.82 -15.08
CA LEU A 128 -13.18 28.64 -15.84
C LEU A 128 -14.25 27.86 -15.04
N SER A 129 -15.46 27.89 -15.59
CA SER A 129 -16.61 27.14 -15.03
C SER A 129 -16.42 25.62 -15.14
N SER A 130 -17.13 24.88 -14.29
CA SER A 130 -17.21 23.41 -14.37
C SER A 130 -17.57 22.90 -15.77
N SER A 131 -18.44 23.64 -16.49
CA SER A 131 -18.85 23.32 -17.87
C SER A 131 -17.68 23.38 -18.84
N ALA A 132 -16.75 24.31 -18.67
CA ALA A 132 -15.55 24.40 -19.51
C ALA A 132 -14.55 23.26 -19.21
N VAL A 133 -14.39 22.91 -17.93
CA VAL A 133 -13.57 21.74 -17.53
C VAL A 133 -14.14 20.48 -18.13
N LEU A 134 -15.43 20.21 -17.96
CA LEU A 134 -16.08 19.02 -18.52
C LEU A 134 -16.03 19.02 -20.06
N GLY A 135 -16.26 20.17 -20.71
CA GLY A 135 -16.14 20.29 -22.15
C GLY A 135 -14.72 19.99 -22.67
N ASN A 136 -13.68 20.41 -21.95
CA ASN A 136 -12.30 20.08 -22.30
C ASN A 136 -12.01 18.58 -22.13
N LEU A 137 -12.44 17.96 -21.03
CA LEU A 137 -12.26 16.53 -20.78
C LEU A 137 -12.94 15.69 -21.88
N MET A 138 -14.15 16.10 -22.29
CA MET A 138 -14.87 15.47 -23.42
C MET A 138 -14.15 15.65 -24.73
N ALA A 139 -13.69 16.86 -25.05
CA ALA A 139 -12.97 17.17 -26.31
C ALA A 139 -11.63 16.42 -26.42
N THR A 140 -10.96 16.20 -25.29
CA THR A 140 -9.69 15.47 -25.23
C THR A 140 -9.85 13.96 -25.03
N LEU A 141 -11.09 13.46 -24.95
CA LEU A 141 -11.41 12.05 -24.65
C LEU A 141 -10.63 11.55 -23.42
N PHE A 142 -10.60 12.37 -22.37
CA PHE A 142 -9.80 12.09 -21.19
C PHE A 142 -10.19 10.77 -20.52
N ASP A 143 -9.20 9.91 -20.32
CA ASP A 143 -9.29 8.72 -19.46
C ASP A 143 -8.44 8.97 -18.22
N GLY A 144 -9.04 8.86 -17.04
CA GLY A 144 -8.32 9.14 -15.79
C GLY A 144 -9.22 9.51 -14.63
N LEU A 145 -8.62 10.20 -13.68
CA LEU A 145 -9.22 10.51 -12.39
C LEU A 145 -9.13 12.00 -12.09
N LEU A 146 -10.21 12.59 -11.61
CA LEU A 146 -10.19 13.87 -10.91
C LEU A 146 -10.39 13.66 -9.42
N GLU A 147 -9.51 14.23 -8.62
CA GLU A 147 -9.75 14.43 -7.20
C GLU A 147 -10.27 15.85 -6.98
N VAL A 148 -11.40 15.95 -6.34
CA VAL A 148 -12.04 17.24 -6.01
C VAL A 148 -12.17 17.36 -4.51
N THR A 149 -11.39 18.25 -3.90
CA THR A 149 -11.48 18.55 -2.49
C THR A 149 -12.38 19.77 -2.29
N THR A 150 -13.38 19.62 -1.46
CA THR A 150 -14.29 20.69 -1.02
C THR A 150 -14.23 20.77 0.52
N ASP A 151 -15.01 21.64 1.16
CA ASP A 151 -15.01 21.86 2.63
C ASP A 151 -14.92 20.57 3.47
N GLY A 152 -13.69 20.04 3.59
CA GLY A 152 -13.36 18.85 4.37
C GLY A 152 -13.74 17.49 3.72
N GLY A 153 -14.15 17.46 2.46
CA GLY A 153 -14.44 16.24 1.73
C GLY A 153 -13.52 16.04 0.52
N VAL A 154 -12.86 14.90 0.44
CA VAL A 154 -12.12 14.47 -0.73
C VAL A 154 -13.02 13.57 -1.57
N ASN A 155 -13.20 13.89 -2.84
CA ASN A 155 -14.12 13.20 -3.73
C ASN A 155 -13.36 12.77 -5.00
N TYR A 156 -13.82 11.72 -5.64
CA TYR A 156 -13.16 11.16 -6.82
C TYR A 156 -14.17 11.01 -7.97
N LEU A 157 -13.76 11.45 -9.16
CA LEU A 157 -14.52 11.28 -10.39
C LEU A 157 -13.66 10.51 -11.38
N VAL A 158 -14.09 9.31 -11.74
CA VAL A 158 -13.43 8.48 -12.76
C VAL A 158 -14.04 8.81 -14.12
N PHE A 159 -13.17 9.11 -15.08
CA PHE A 159 -13.54 9.43 -16.46
C PHE A 159 -13.11 8.35 -17.42
N GLN A 160 -13.96 8.08 -18.39
CA GLN A 160 -13.66 7.23 -19.55
C GLN A 160 -14.15 7.93 -20.81
N HIS A 161 -13.26 8.07 -21.80
CA HIS A 161 -13.52 8.78 -23.05
C HIS A 161 -14.15 10.18 -22.83
N GLY A 162 -13.65 10.89 -21.83
CA GLY A 162 -14.11 12.23 -21.46
C GLY A 162 -15.44 12.30 -20.72
N MET A 163 -16.09 11.16 -20.45
CA MET A 163 -17.35 11.10 -19.72
C MET A 163 -17.14 10.60 -18.30
N PRO A 164 -17.84 11.16 -17.29
CA PRO A 164 -17.79 10.64 -15.94
C PRO A 164 -18.44 9.25 -15.90
N LEU A 165 -17.63 8.23 -15.62
CA LEU A 165 -18.04 6.85 -15.50
C LEU A 165 -18.58 6.54 -14.11
N ARG A 166 -17.81 6.95 -13.08
CA ARG A 166 -18.14 6.75 -11.66
C ARG A 166 -17.75 7.96 -10.83
N GLY A 167 -18.41 8.13 -9.69
CA GLY A 167 -18.08 9.15 -8.71
C GLY A 167 -18.18 8.62 -7.30
N TYR A 168 -17.14 8.86 -6.51
CA TYR A 168 -17.04 8.54 -5.10
C TYR A 168 -17.10 9.84 -4.29
N TYR A 169 -18.10 9.95 -3.43
CA TYR A 169 -18.40 11.21 -2.75
C TYR A 169 -18.25 11.08 -1.23
N ALA A 170 -17.56 12.03 -0.61
CA ALA A 170 -17.39 12.08 0.83
C ALA A 170 -18.68 12.47 1.57
N SER A 171 -19.68 12.97 0.85
CA SER A 171 -20.98 13.37 1.39
C SER A 171 -22.10 13.05 0.41
N ASP A 172 -23.23 12.56 0.91
CA ASP A 172 -24.44 12.26 0.14
C ASP A 172 -25.21 13.51 -0.29
N ALA A 173 -24.71 14.72 -0.03
CA ALA A 173 -25.39 15.98 -0.27
C ALA A 173 -25.49 16.39 -1.75
N LEU A 174 -24.98 15.56 -2.70
CA LEU A 174 -25.05 15.83 -4.13
C LEU A 174 -26.17 15.02 -4.75
N ALA A 175 -27.24 15.69 -5.18
CA ALA A 175 -28.36 15.08 -5.90
C ALA A 175 -28.14 15.10 -7.42
N GLY A 176 -28.82 14.21 -8.16
CA GLY A 176 -28.83 14.16 -9.61
C GLY A 176 -28.12 12.95 -10.21
N ASP A 177 -28.08 12.89 -11.54
CA ASP A 177 -27.33 11.88 -12.29
C ASP A 177 -25.80 12.09 -12.25
N GLY A 178 -25.04 11.18 -12.82
CA GLY A 178 -23.58 11.22 -12.77
C GLY A 178 -23.00 12.52 -13.31
N MET A 179 -23.50 13.05 -14.43
CA MET A 179 -23.01 14.31 -15.02
C MET A 179 -23.39 15.53 -14.19
N SER A 180 -24.62 15.58 -13.68
CA SER A 180 -25.10 16.68 -12.83
C SER A 180 -24.35 16.73 -11.50
N ARG A 181 -24.07 15.56 -10.90
CA ARG A 181 -23.24 15.44 -9.68
C ARG A 181 -21.80 15.88 -9.93
N ALA A 182 -21.19 15.44 -11.03
CA ALA A 182 -19.84 15.82 -11.42
C ALA A 182 -19.72 17.34 -11.60
N ARG A 183 -20.69 17.95 -12.29
CA ARG A 183 -20.74 19.40 -12.48
C ARG A 183 -20.86 20.12 -11.15
N ALA A 184 -21.81 19.74 -10.31
CA ALA A 184 -22.04 20.37 -9.01
C ALA A 184 -20.81 20.24 -8.08
N LEU A 185 -20.12 19.09 -8.15
CA LEU A 185 -18.88 18.89 -7.40
C LEU A 185 -17.75 19.78 -7.90
N LEU A 186 -17.57 19.88 -9.23
CA LEU A 186 -16.58 20.75 -9.84
C LEU A 186 -16.85 22.23 -9.56
N ASP A 187 -18.12 22.68 -9.59
CA ASP A 187 -18.49 24.02 -9.21
C ASP A 187 -18.05 24.35 -7.77
N ARG A 188 -18.24 23.41 -6.83
CA ARG A 188 -17.77 23.56 -5.45
C ARG A 188 -16.25 23.53 -5.34
N GLY A 189 -15.57 22.65 -6.10
CA GLY A 189 -14.11 22.51 -6.09
C GLY A 189 -13.39 23.70 -6.72
N LEU A 190 -13.98 24.34 -7.72
CA LEU A 190 -13.43 25.54 -8.39
C LEU A 190 -13.78 26.84 -7.67
N SER A 191 -14.82 26.81 -6.81
CA SER A 191 -15.21 27.93 -5.95
C SER A 191 -14.81 27.66 -4.49
N ASN A 192 -14.78 28.69 -3.66
CA ASN A 192 -14.69 28.60 -2.19
C ASN A 192 -13.45 27.88 -1.62
N GLY A 193 -12.29 27.99 -2.28
CA GLY A 193 -11.03 27.43 -1.74
C GLY A 193 -10.93 25.90 -1.84
N GLY A 194 -11.76 25.25 -2.65
CA GLY A 194 -11.59 23.86 -3.04
C GLY A 194 -10.38 23.67 -3.95
N THR A 195 -10.06 22.43 -4.24
CA THR A 195 -9.00 22.06 -5.19
C THR A 195 -9.48 21.00 -6.14
N VAL A 196 -9.03 21.07 -7.41
CA VAL A 196 -9.25 20.05 -8.43
C VAL A 196 -7.90 19.59 -8.92
N ARG A 197 -7.59 18.31 -8.74
CA ARG A 197 -6.36 17.68 -9.22
C ARG A 197 -6.70 16.63 -10.27
N ARG A 198 -5.84 16.47 -11.26
CA ARG A 198 -6.02 15.54 -12.37
C ARG A 198 -4.91 14.48 -12.39
N PHE A 199 -5.30 13.23 -12.58
CA PHE A 199 -4.40 12.09 -12.61
C PHE A 199 -4.72 11.18 -13.80
N ASP A 200 -3.73 10.44 -14.25
CA ASP A 200 -3.95 9.32 -15.17
C ASP A 200 -4.82 8.23 -14.55
N VAL A 201 -5.18 7.23 -15.35
CA VAL A 201 -5.93 6.06 -14.86
C VAL A 201 -5.17 5.43 -13.70
N PRO A 202 -5.78 5.34 -12.50
CA PRO A 202 -5.10 4.75 -11.36
C PRO A 202 -4.84 3.27 -11.62
N PRO A 203 -3.63 2.77 -11.30
CA PRO A 203 -3.38 1.34 -11.27
C PRO A 203 -4.22 0.69 -10.17
N ALA A 204 -4.38 -0.63 -10.22
CA ALA A 204 -4.94 -1.37 -9.09
C ALA A 204 -4.16 -1.05 -7.80
N LEU A 205 -4.84 -1.13 -6.65
CA LEU A 205 -4.19 -0.93 -5.36
C LEU A 205 -3.06 -1.97 -5.20
N PRO A 206 -1.79 -1.54 -5.02
CA PRO A 206 -0.71 -2.49 -4.86
C PRO A 206 -0.84 -3.25 -3.53
N ASN A 207 -0.56 -4.54 -3.56
CA ASN A 207 -0.55 -5.38 -2.36
C ASN A 207 0.87 -5.39 -1.77
N GLN A 208 1.11 -4.58 -0.75
CA GLN A 208 2.39 -4.46 -0.09
C GLN A 208 2.73 -5.75 0.67
N ALA A 209 4.02 -6.11 0.69
CA ALA A 209 4.51 -7.24 1.46
C ALA A 209 4.15 -7.10 2.94
N ALA A 210 3.37 -8.04 3.45
CA ALA A 210 2.95 -8.05 4.85
C ALA A 210 4.16 -8.19 5.80
N PRO A 211 4.14 -7.60 7.00
CA PRO A 211 5.25 -7.70 7.96
C PRO A 211 5.67 -9.14 8.25
N ALA A 212 4.70 -10.06 8.34
CA ALA A 212 4.98 -11.48 8.55
C ALA A 212 5.80 -12.11 7.41
N LEU A 213 5.55 -11.70 6.16
CA LEU A 213 6.30 -12.17 5.00
C LEU A 213 7.74 -11.62 5.01
N ILE A 214 7.91 -10.33 5.34
CA ILE A 214 9.23 -9.69 5.43
C ILE A 214 10.08 -10.37 6.52
N ILE A 215 9.50 -10.62 7.69
CA ILE A 215 10.16 -11.35 8.78
C ILE A 215 10.52 -12.77 8.32
N ALA A 216 9.59 -13.45 7.64
CA ALA A 216 9.83 -14.79 7.12
C ALA A 216 11.01 -14.85 6.15
N TYR A 217 11.15 -13.87 5.26
CA TYR A 217 12.28 -13.78 4.34
C TYR A 217 13.61 -13.49 5.05
N ARG A 218 13.63 -12.60 6.04
CA ARG A 218 14.83 -12.37 6.86
C ARG A 218 15.29 -13.64 7.58
N GLU A 219 14.34 -14.37 8.18
CA GLU A 219 14.63 -15.64 8.85
C GLU A 219 15.05 -16.73 7.87
N LEU A 220 14.43 -16.80 6.69
CA LEU A 220 14.79 -17.75 5.63
C LEU A 220 16.26 -17.57 5.25
N MET A 221 16.67 -16.35 4.89
CA MET A 221 18.04 -16.05 4.49
C MET A 221 19.03 -16.31 5.63
N GLY A 222 18.77 -15.79 6.82
CA GLY A 222 19.66 -15.98 7.97
C GLY A 222 19.84 -17.45 8.35
N THR A 223 18.76 -18.24 8.29
CA THR A 223 18.82 -19.67 8.60
C THR A 223 19.49 -20.47 7.48
N LEU A 224 19.20 -20.17 6.22
CA LEU A 224 19.84 -20.81 5.08
C LEU A 224 21.37 -20.62 5.11
N ILE A 225 21.83 -19.38 5.29
CA ILE A 225 23.26 -19.07 5.33
C ILE A 225 23.97 -19.79 6.49
N ARG A 226 23.34 -19.83 7.65
CA ARG A 226 23.87 -20.59 8.79
C ARG A 226 23.98 -22.08 8.47
N ARG A 227 22.94 -22.70 7.86
CA ARG A 227 22.95 -24.11 7.47
C ARG A 227 24.00 -24.41 6.39
N LEU A 228 24.16 -23.51 5.43
CA LEU A 228 25.22 -23.62 4.42
C LEU A 228 26.61 -23.60 5.06
N HIS A 229 26.84 -22.68 5.99
CA HIS A 229 28.10 -22.62 6.75
C HIS A 229 28.35 -23.89 7.57
N GLU A 230 27.34 -24.36 8.32
CA GLU A 230 27.41 -25.62 9.08
C GLU A 230 27.70 -26.86 8.18
N SER A 231 27.29 -26.79 6.92
CA SER A 231 27.54 -27.85 5.90
C SER A 231 28.92 -27.71 5.22
N GLY A 232 29.77 -26.77 5.65
CA GLY A 232 31.14 -26.59 5.13
C GLY A 232 31.31 -25.48 4.10
N ALA A 233 30.26 -24.72 3.76
CA ALA A 233 30.37 -23.54 2.90
C ALA A 233 30.77 -22.31 3.73
N GLU A 234 32.03 -22.22 4.14
CA GLU A 234 32.55 -21.15 5.01
C GLU A 234 32.31 -19.74 4.44
N SER A 235 32.32 -19.59 3.11
CA SER A 235 32.09 -18.31 2.41
C SER A 235 30.62 -17.92 2.25
N ALA A 236 29.65 -18.72 2.74
CA ALA A 236 28.21 -18.52 2.48
C ALA A 236 27.73 -17.09 2.81
N PHE A 237 28.17 -16.54 3.93
CA PHE A 237 27.83 -15.18 4.33
C PHE A 237 28.36 -14.12 3.34
N THR A 238 29.63 -14.20 2.99
CA THR A 238 30.29 -13.23 2.09
C THR A 238 29.68 -13.30 0.68
N VAL A 239 29.42 -14.51 0.19
CA VAL A 239 28.80 -14.72 -1.13
C VAL A 239 27.39 -14.16 -1.13
N ALA A 240 26.58 -14.39 -0.08
CA ALA A 240 25.22 -13.88 0.01
C ALA A 240 25.18 -12.34 0.05
N GLU A 241 26.05 -11.68 0.83
CA GLU A 241 26.12 -10.21 0.86
C GLU A 241 26.61 -9.65 -0.48
N HIS A 242 27.57 -10.29 -1.14
CA HIS A 242 28.02 -9.89 -2.46
C HIS A 242 26.92 -10.00 -3.51
N ALA A 243 26.20 -11.13 -3.55
CA ALA A 243 25.04 -11.34 -4.40
C ALA A 243 23.94 -10.28 -4.16
N ARG A 244 23.66 -9.99 -2.88
CA ARG A 244 22.71 -8.91 -2.53
C ARG A 244 23.13 -7.57 -3.10
N HIS A 245 24.40 -7.18 -2.90
CA HIS A 245 24.90 -5.90 -3.41
C HIS A 245 24.86 -5.81 -4.94
N HIS A 246 25.18 -6.89 -5.64
CA HIS A 246 25.10 -6.95 -7.09
C HIS A 246 23.65 -6.74 -7.60
N LEU A 247 22.66 -7.24 -6.89
CA LEU A 247 21.26 -7.18 -7.24
C LEU A 247 20.57 -5.85 -6.87
N LEU A 248 21.18 -4.96 -6.09
CA LEU A 248 20.54 -3.72 -5.61
C LEU A 248 20.06 -2.81 -6.76
N GLY A 249 20.77 -2.79 -7.89
CA GLY A 249 20.37 -1.99 -9.06
C GLY A 249 19.07 -2.44 -9.68
N GLN A 250 18.78 -3.75 -9.65
CA GLN A 250 17.57 -4.35 -10.17
C GLN A 250 16.46 -4.47 -9.11
N TYR A 251 16.84 -4.74 -7.87
CA TYR A 251 15.93 -4.97 -6.76
C TYR A 251 16.27 -4.07 -5.55
N PRO A 252 15.91 -2.79 -5.59
CA PRO A 252 16.27 -1.83 -4.52
C PRO A 252 15.75 -2.23 -3.13
N ALA A 253 14.65 -3.01 -3.05
CA ALA A 253 14.10 -3.49 -1.79
C ALA A 253 15.10 -4.33 -0.98
N LEU A 254 16.06 -5.01 -1.64
CA LEU A 254 17.11 -5.80 -0.98
C LEU A 254 18.07 -4.95 -0.12
N GLU A 255 18.08 -3.63 -0.29
CA GLU A 255 18.81 -2.73 0.61
C GLU A 255 18.42 -2.93 2.08
N LYS A 256 17.14 -3.23 2.33
CA LYS A 256 16.55 -3.45 3.66
C LYS A 256 16.68 -4.89 4.17
N PHE A 257 17.51 -5.71 3.52
CA PHE A 257 17.74 -7.12 3.87
C PHE A 257 19.24 -7.44 4.11
N SER A 258 20.05 -6.46 4.50
CA SER A 258 21.46 -6.70 4.84
C SER A 258 21.58 -7.69 5.99
N LEU A 259 22.47 -8.65 5.86
CA LEU A 259 22.75 -9.64 6.90
C LEU A 259 23.64 -9.08 8.03
N THR A 260 24.21 -7.90 7.80
CA THR A 260 25.14 -7.25 8.74
C THR A 260 24.47 -6.21 9.63
N ILE A 261 23.33 -5.65 9.19
CA ILE A 261 22.65 -4.56 9.90
C ILE A 261 21.43 -5.13 10.65
N PRO A 262 21.42 -5.09 11.98
CA PRO A 262 20.26 -5.50 12.76
C PRO A 262 19.12 -4.46 12.68
N ASN A 263 17.90 -4.88 12.94
CA ASN A 263 16.72 -4.01 13.10
C ASN A 263 16.48 -3.03 11.95
N GLN A 264 16.62 -3.51 10.71
CA GLN A 264 16.34 -2.70 9.53
C GLN A 264 14.84 -2.41 9.43
N LYS A 265 14.52 -1.21 8.94
CA LYS A 265 13.16 -0.85 8.57
C LYS A 265 12.65 -1.76 7.45
N ASP A 266 11.35 -2.02 7.47
CA ASP A 266 10.71 -2.79 6.39
C ASP A 266 10.68 -1.96 5.10
N PRO A 267 10.81 -2.58 3.91
CA PRO A 267 10.64 -1.88 2.65
C PRO A 267 9.15 -1.67 2.34
N VAL A 268 8.86 -0.60 1.60
CA VAL A 268 7.58 -0.44 0.91
C VAL A 268 7.73 -1.08 -0.46
N VAL A 269 7.21 -2.28 -0.63
CA VAL A 269 7.35 -3.08 -1.86
C VAL A 269 6.18 -4.05 -1.98
N GLU A 270 5.75 -4.35 -3.19
CA GLU A 270 4.74 -5.38 -3.44
C GLU A 270 5.25 -6.77 -3.05
N ALA A 271 4.33 -7.63 -2.56
CA ALA A 271 4.66 -8.97 -2.11
C ALA A 271 5.30 -9.82 -3.22
N THR A 272 4.76 -9.74 -4.44
CA THR A 272 5.30 -10.46 -5.61
C THR A 272 6.66 -9.93 -6.05
N ALA A 273 6.86 -8.62 -6.06
CA ALA A 273 8.14 -7.99 -6.37
C ALA A 273 9.21 -8.33 -5.33
N LEU A 274 8.84 -8.36 -4.04
CA LEU A 274 9.74 -8.81 -2.98
C LEU A 274 10.12 -10.29 -3.18
N SER A 275 9.15 -11.15 -3.50
CA SER A 275 9.41 -12.58 -3.74
C SER A 275 10.35 -12.80 -4.92
N ALA A 276 10.19 -12.04 -6.01
CA ALA A 276 11.09 -12.09 -7.14
C ALA A 276 12.52 -11.64 -6.75
N ALA A 277 12.65 -10.58 -5.97
CA ALA A 277 13.92 -10.11 -5.45
C ALA A 277 14.61 -11.16 -4.56
N MET A 278 13.84 -11.80 -3.67
CA MET A 278 14.35 -12.85 -2.78
C MET A 278 14.73 -14.11 -3.56
N ALA A 279 13.95 -14.49 -4.58
CA ALA A 279 14.29 -15.61 -5.46
C ALA A 279 15.59 -15.37 -6.23
N ALA A 280 15.77 -14.16 -6.78
CA ALA A 280 17.01 -13.76 -7.44
C ALA A 280 18.21 -13.81 -6.48
N TRP A 281 18.05 -13.29 -5.26
CA TRP A 281 19.10 -13.31 -4.25
C TRP A 281 19.47 -14.74 -3.80
N LEU A 282 18.49 -15.58 -3.55
CA LEU A 282 18.68 -17.01 -3.26
C LEU A 282 19.39 -17.69 -4.43
N GLY A 283 18.93 -17.43 -5.65
CA GLY A 283 19.49 -18.02 -6.87
C GLY A 283 20.97 -17.68 -7.03
N GLU A 284 21.32 -16.40 -6.99
CA GLU A 284 22.68 -15.95 -7.16
C GLU A 284 23.59 -16.42 -6.02
N THR A 285 23.08 -16.42 -4.77
CA THR A 285 23.81 -16.94 -3.62
C THR A 285 24.16 -18.40 -3.80
N LEU A 286 23.19 -19.27 -4.14
CA LEU A 286 23.41 -20.70 -4.27
C LEU A 286 24.25 -21.06 -5.52
N TRP A 287 24.13 -20.26 -6.58
CA TRP A 287 24.92 -20.45 -7.81
C TRP A 287 26.43 -20.23 -7.60
N HIS A 288 26.80 -19.26 -6.79
CA HIS A 288 28.20 -18.92 -6.53
C HIS A 288 28.84 -19.68 -5.37
N LEU A 289 28.09 -20.53 -4.68
CA LEU A 289 28.61 -21.34 -3.58
C LEU A 289 29.15 -22.69 -4.06
N HIS A 290 30.36 -23.01 -3.62
CA HIS A 290 30.88 -24.36 -3.74
C HIS A 290 30.43 -25.17 -2.52
N LEU A 291 29.51 -26.11 -2.76
CA LEU A 291 28.98 -26.99 -1.72
C LEU A 291 29.77 -28.29 -1.69
N PRO A 292 29.97 -28.90 -0.50
CA PRO A 292 30.59 -30.21 -0.36
C PRO A 292 29.77 -31.31 -1.04
N ASP A 293 30.42 -32.40 -1.37
CA ASP A 293 29.76 -33.58 -2.00
C ASP A 293 28.54 -34.04 -1.20
N GLY A 294 27.44 -34.23 -1.89
CA GLY A 294 26.17 -34.74 -1.31
C GLY A 294 25.27 -33.65 -0.69
N VAL A 295 25.72 -32.39 -0.59
CA VAL A 295 24.90 -31.23 -0.14
C VAL A 295 24.38 -30.49 -1.37
N THR A 296 23.08 -30.31 -1.45
CA THR A 296 22.46 -29.48 -2.50
C THR A 296 21.75 -28.29 -1.87
N GLY A 297 21.97 -27.12 -2.44
CA GLY A 297 21.35 -25.87 -1.96
C GLY A 297 19.83 -25.93 -1.98
N GLU A 298 19.25 -26.60 -2.99
CA GLU A 298 17.80 -26.76 -3.15
C GLU A 298 17.18 -27.58 -2.02
N LYS A 299 17.87 -28.65 -1.55
CA LYS A 299 17.40 -29.45 -0.41
C LYS A 299 17.45 -28.65 0.89
N LEU A 300 18.56 -27.92 1.13
CA LEU A 300 18.66 -27.06 2.30
C LEU A 300 17.60 -25.95 2.28
N LEU A 301 17.38 -25.33 1.12
CA LEU A 301 16.32 -24.34 0.97
C LEU A 301 14.94 -24.94 1.26
N ALA A 302 14.64 -26.16 0.75
CA ALA A 302 13.40 -26.86 1.01
C ALA A 302 13.18 -27.09 2.53
N GLU A 303 14.22 -27.55 3.23
CA GLU A 303 14.16 -27.79 4.67
C GLU A 303 13.91 -26.48 5.45
N VAL A 304 14.64 -25.42 5.14
CA VAL A 304 14.51 -24.14 5.83
C VAL A 304 13.20 -23.45 5.52
N ALA A 305 12.68 -23.55 4.29
CA ALA A 305 11.42 -22.93 3.90
C ALA A 305 10.18 -23.68 4.42
N ARG A 306 10.30 -24.99 4.74
CA ARG A 306 9.19 -25.88 5.13
C ARG A 306 8.28 -25.30 6.22
N PRO A 307 8.78 -24.72 7.33
CA PRO A 307 7.91 -24.23 8.40
C PRO A 307 6.95 -23.11 7.97
N ARG A 308 7.32 -22.33 6.96
CA ARG A 308 6.54 -21.18 6.45
C ARG A 308 6.20 -21.33 4.96
N ARG A 309 6.21 -22.55 4.45
CA ARG A 309 5.96 -22.85 3.03
C ARG A 309 4.74 -22.14 2.48
N HIS A 310 3.63 -22.14 3.22
CA HIS A 310 2.38 -21.52 2.81
C HIS A 310 2.51 -20.01 2.53
N LEU A 311 3.30 -19.27 3.34
CA LEU A 311 3.55 -17.85 3.14
C LEU A 311 4.35 -17.59 1.87
N PHE A 312 5.43 -18.36 1.67
CA PHE A 312 6.29 -18.23 0.50
C PHE A 312 5.59 -18.63 -0.79
N GLN A 313 4.76 -19.67 -0.73
CA GLN A 313 3.95 -20.10 -1.87
C GLN A 313 2.90 -19.08 -2.23
N ALA A 314 2.15 -18.53 -1.26
CA ALA A 314 1.16 -17.49 -1.50
C ALA A 314 1.78 -16.22 -2.08
N ALA A 315 3.04 -15.91 -1.74
CA ALA A 315 3.76 -14.76 -2.25
C ALA A 315 4.50 -15.02 -3.59
N GLY A 316 4.44 -16.23 -4.15
CA GLY A 316 5.03 -16.57 -5.45
C GLY A 316 6.55 -16.81 -5.41
N LEU A 317 7.15 -17.10 -4.24
CA LEU A 317 8.60 -17.32 -4.15
C LEU A 317 9.03 -18.53 -5.00
N PHE A 318 8.31 -19.63 -4.91
CA PHE A 318 8.74 -20.88 -5.54
C PHE A 318 8.58 -20.87 -7.06
N GLU A 319 7.62 -20.09 -7.55
CA GLU A 319 7.41 -19.84 -8.98
C GLU A 319 8.48 -18.92 -9.57
N ALA A 320 9.07 -18.05 -8.74
CA ALA A 320 10.13 -17.12 -9.14
C ALA A 320 11.53 -17.75 -9.11
N LEU A 321 11.71 -18.89 -8.44
CA LEU A 321 13.00 -19.58 -8.40
C LEU A 321 13.34 -20.21 -9.76
N PRO A 322 14.63 -20.22 -10.18
CA PRO A 322 15.05 -20.83 -11.46
C PRO A 322 15.06 -22.36 -11.46
N TRP A 323 14.68 -23.00 -10.37
CA TRP A 323 14.60 -24.46 -10.21
C TRP A 323 13.39 -24.86 -9.37
N ASN A 324 12.99 -26.13 -9.49
CA ASN A 324 11.93 -26.70 -8.67
C ASN A 324 12.47 -27.12 -7.29
N ILE A 325 11.72 -26.80 -6.23
CA ILE A 325 12.05 -27.23 -4.88
C ILE A 325 11.60 -28.68 -4.66
N PRO A 326 12.50 -29.60 -4.24
CA PRO A 326 12.14 -30.97 -3.90
C PRO A 326 11.50 -31.03 -2.51
N TRP A 327 10.18 -31.16 -2.45
CA TRP A 327 9.43 -31.23 -1.18
C TRP A 327 9.37 -32.63 -0.58
#